data_18d9502a0df8f46e287121edc7f24bac
#
_entry.id   18d9502a0df8f46e287121edc7f24bac
#
_cell.length_a   1.000
_cell.length_b   1.000
_cell.length_c   1.000
_cell.angle_alpha   90.00
_cell.angle_beta   90.00
_cell.angle_gamma   90.00
#
_symmetry.space_group_name_H-M   'P 1'
#
loop_
_entity.id
_entity.type
_entity.pdbx_description
1 polymer ?
#
loop_
_entity_poly.entity_id
_entity_poly.type
_entity_poly.pdbx_seq_one_letter_code
_entity_poly.pdbx_strand_id
1 'polypeptide(L)'
;MTTHVKIHGYHIDVFQHVNNARYLEFYEADRWEWMNKRNFINWAIKNNLTMAAVNINVNYIQGVLLGDELTVVTRMDKIGSKSAVCYQQIIRNNAGGSEVVSDAYVTFVFIDNITNKAIVIDDELREKLALFKSGTDDFIQN
;
A
#
# COMPACT_ATOMS: atom_id res chain seq x y z
N MET A 1 3.97 11.03 1.42
CA MET A 1 3.28 11.24 0.17
C MET A 1 2.10 10.34 0.06
N THR A 2 1.07 10.81 -0.55
CA THR A 2 -0.23 10.17 -0.51
C THR A 2 -0.83 10.09 -1.91
N THR A 3 -1.61 9.06 -2.15
CA THR A 3 -2.38 8.92 -3.38
C THR A 3 -3.81 9.39 -3.13
N HIS A 4 -4.32 10.23 -4.01
CA HIS A 4 -5.69 10.73 -3.94
C HIS A 4 -6.55 10.00 -4.97
N VAL A 5 -7.72 9.56 -4.54
CA VAL A 5 -8.67 8.85 -5.40
C VAL A 5 -10.04 9.50 -5.27
N LYS A 6 -10.63 9.88 -6.39
CA LYS A 6 -12.02 10.28 -6.45
C LYS A 6 -12.86 9.09 -6.91
N ILE A 7 -13.96 8.84 -6.23
CA ILE A 7 -14.82 7.70 -6.56
C ILE A 7 -15.77 8.06 -7.69
N HIS A 8 -15.62 7.36 -8.80
CA HIS A 8 -16.44 7.47 -10.00
C HIS A 8 -17.37 6.27 -10.13
N GLY A 9 -18.30 6.34 -11.11
CA GLY A 9 -19.29 5.31 -11.30
C GLY A 9 -18.72 3.91 -11.55
N TYR A 10 -17.56 3.80 -12.21
CA TYR A 10 -16.93 2.51 -12.49
C TYR A 10 -16.36 1.81 -11.25
N HIS A 11 -16.27 2.51 -10.11
CA HIS A 11 -15.84 1.92 -8.85
C HIS A 11 -16.99 1.23 -8.09
N ILE A 12 -18.23 1.52 -8.46
CA ILE A 12 -19.42 1.20 -7.68
C ILE A 12 -20.03 -0.13 -8.14
N ASP A 13 -20.45 -0.95 -7.18
CA ASP A 13 -21.15 -2.21 -7.44
C ASP A 13 -22.67 -2.07 -7.37
N VAL A 14 -23.37 -3.21 -7.52
CA VAL A 14 -24.83 -3.26 -7.52
C VAL A 14 -25.46 -2.79 -6.20
N PHE A 15 -24.72 -2.82 -5.10
CA PHE A 15 -25.19 -2.36 -3.79
C PHE A 15 -24.93 -0.89 -3.53
N GLN A 16 -24.48 -0.14 -4.54
CA GLN A 16 -24.24 1.31 -4.47
C GLN A 16 -23.07 1.70 -3.57
N HIS A 17 -22.14 0.79 -3.35
CA HIS A 17 -20.88 1.02 -2.63
C HIS A 17 -19.70 0.71 -3.53
N VAL A 18 -18.54 1.24 -3.17
CA VAL A 18 -17.30 0.89 -3.86
C VAL A 18 -17.07 -0.62 -3.72
N ASN A 19 -16.87 -1.27 -4.86
CA ASN A 19 -16.60 -2.71 -4.91
C ASN A 19 -15.35 -3.03 -4.06
N ASN A 20 -15.44 -4.07 -3.24
CA ASN A 20 -14.36 -4.45 -2.32
C ASN A 20 -13.02 -4.71 -3.02
N ALA A 21 -13.03 -5.17 -4.27
CA ALA A 21 -11.81 -5.40 -5.04
C ALA A 21 -11.09 -4.09 -5.41
N ARG A 22 -11.82 -2.98 -5.50
CA ARG A 22 -11.24 -1.68 -5.81
C ARG A 22 -10.30 -1.17 -4.71
N TYR A 23 -10.60 -1.51 -3.45
CA TYR A 23 -9.72 -1.14 -2.34
C TYR A 23 -8.32 -1.69 -2.52
N LEU A 24 -8.18 -2.90 -3.03
CA LEU A 24 -6.87 -3.50 -3.31
C LEU A 24 -6.10 -2.73 -4.39
N GLU A 25 -6.80 -2.27 -5.42
CA GLU A 25 -6.20 -1.43 -6.45
C GLU A 25 -5.75 -0.07 -5.90
N PHE A 26 -6.53 0.53 -5.00
CA PHE A 26 -6.16 1.80 -4.36
C PHE A 26 -4.91 1.64 -3.50
N TYR A 27 -4.82 0.56 -2.73
CA TYR A 27 -3.62 0.25 -1.95
C TYR A 27 -2.40 0.04 -2.84
N GLU A 28 -2.56 -0.69 -3.92
CA GLU A 28 -1.48 -0.92 -4.87
C GLU A 28 -1.01 0.38 -5.52
N ALA A 29 -1.93 1.25 -5.90
CA ALA A 29 -1.59 2.54 -6.52
C ALA A 29 -0.67 3.37 -5.62
N ASP A 30 -0.93 3.41 -4.31
CA ASP A 30 -0.08 4.15 -3.39
C ASP A 30 1.29 3.49 -3.22
N ARG A 31 1.35 2.16 -3.20
CA ARG A 31 2.64 1.45 -3.18
C ARG A 31 3.48 1.76 -4.43
N TRP A 32 2.85 1.86 -5.62
CA TRP A 32 3.54 2.24 -6.85
C TRP A 32 4.11 3.65 -6.76
N GLU A 33 3.32 4.62 -6.30
CA GLU A 33 3.77 6.00 -6.11
C GLU A 33 5.00 6.05 -5.20
N TRP A 34 4.92 5.34 -4.12
CA TRP A 34 5.94 5.21 -3.12
C TRP A 34 7.24 4.60 -3.69
N MET A 35 7.12 3.50 -4.43
CA MET A 35 8.27 2.85 -5.06
C MET A 35 8.89 3.70 -6.15
N ASN A 36 8.08 4.38 -6.95
CA ASN A 36 8.56 5.23 -8.05
C ASN A 36 9.35 6.43 -7.55
N LYS A 37 8.90 7.07 -6.51
CA LYS A 37 9.59 8.25 -5.96
C LYS A 37 10.99 7.95 -5.45
N ARG A 38 11.22 6.74 -4.97
CA ARG A 38 12.49 6.33 -4.41
C ARG A 38 13.34 5.53 -5.40
N ASN A 39 12.87 5.45 -6.63
CA ASN A 39 13.54 4.68 -7.69
C ASN A 39 13.76 3.21 -7.31
N PHE A 40 12.90 2.67 -6.45
CA PHE A 40 13.04 1.32 -5.93
C PHE A 40 12.87 0.26 -7.01
N ILE A 41 11.93 0.47 -7.93
CA ILE A 41 11.64 -0.49 -9.01
C ILE A 41 12.85 -0.67 -9.91
N ASN A 42 13.49 0.43 -10.33
CA ASN A 42 14.68 0.35 -11.18
C ASN A 42 15.85 -0.33 -10.44
N TRP A 43 16.01 -0.02 -9.16
CA TRP A 43 17.04 -0.68 -8.36
C TRP A 43 16.78 -2.19 -8.25
N ALA A 44 15.53 -2.59 -8.00
CA ALA A 44 15.15 -4.00 -7.89
C ALA A 44 15.40 -4.74 -9.21
N ILE A 45 15.01 -4.15 -10.33
CA ILE A 45 15.24 -4.73 -11.66
C ILE A 45 16.74 -4.92 -11.91
N LYS A 46 17.56 -3.92 -11.61
CA LYS A 46 19.01 -4.00 -11.78
C LYS A 46 19.66 -5.09 -10.92
N ASN A 47 19.07 -5.38 -9.78
CA ASN A 47 19.56 -6.39 -8.85
C ASN A 47 18.86 -7.74 -9.00
N ASN A 48 18.10 -7.93 -10.08
CA ASN A 48 17.36 -9.17 -10.37
C ASN A 48 16.42 -9.58 -9.23
N LEU A 49 15.77 -8.59 -8.60
CA LEU A 49 14.85 -8.84 -7.49
C LEU A 49 13.41 -8.59 -7.91
N THR A 50 12.53 -9.48 -7.44
CA THR A 50 11.08 -9.28 -7.47
C THR A 50 10.59 -9.10 -6.04
N MET A 51 9.75 -8.09 -5.84
CA MET A 51 9.02 -7.90 -4.59
C MET A 51 7.63 -8.49 -4.78
N ALA A 52 7.32 -9.56 -4.07
CA ALA A 52 6.06 -10.29 -4.24
C ALA A 52 5.18 -10.16 -3.01
N ALA A 53 3.95 -9.72 -3.19
CA ALA A 53 2.95 -9.73 -2.13
C ALA A 53 2.48 -11.16 -1.91
N VAL A 54 2.65 -11.68 -0.69
CA VAL A 54 2.29 -13.05 -0.34
C VAL A 54 1.09 -13.13 0.61
N ASN A 55 0.75 -12.03 1.26
CA ASN A 55 -0.41 -11.97 2.14
C ASN A 55 -0.93 -10.54 2.22
N ILE A 56 -2.23 -10.39 2.12
CA ILE A 56 -2.91 -9.11 2.29
C ILE A 56 -4.04 -9.32 3.29
N ASN A 57 -4.01 -8.56 4.38
CA ASN A 57 -5.06 -8.57 5.40
C ASN A 57 -5.74 -7.20 5.37
N VAL A 58 -6.97 -7.16 4.87
CA VAL A 58 -7.73 -5.92 4.66
C VAL A 58 -8.93 -5.90 5.59
N ASN A 59 -9.14 -4.76 6.26
CA ASN A 59 -10.35 -4.48 7.00
C ASN A 59 -11.18 -3.43 6.25
N TYR A 60 -12.45 -3.71 6.06
CA TYR A 60 -13.42 -2.79 5.46
C TYR A 60 -14.25 -2.22 6.61
N ILE A 61 -13.96 -1.00 7.00
CA ILE A 61 -14.51 -0.39 8.23
C ILE A 61 -15.80 0.34 7.93
N GLN A 62 -15.84 1.09 6.81
CA GLN A 62 -17.02 1.83 6.40
C GLN A 62 -17.20 1.75 4.88
N GLY A 63 -18.45 1.77 4.42
CA GLY A 63 -18.77 1.83 3.01
C GLY A 63 -18.35 3.17 2.40
N VAL A 64 -17.86 3.13 1.18
CA VAL A 64 -17.48 4.30 0.41
C VAL A 64 -18.45 4.48 -0.74
N LEU A 65 -18.88 5.69 -0.99
CA LEU A 65 -19.95 6.03 -1.90
C LEU A 65 -19.45 6.82 -3.11
N LEU A 66 -20.28 6.86 -4.14
CA LEU A 66 -20.03 7.69 -5.33
C LEU A 66 -19.75 9.14 -4.94
N GLY A 67 -18.71 9.71 -5.50
CA GLY A 67 -18.32 11.10 -5.25
C GLY A 67 -17.40 11.30 -4.06
N ASP A 68 -17.20 10.28 -3.23
CA ASP A 68 -16.27 10.39 -2.11
C ASP A 68 -14.84 10.63 -2.59
N GLU A 69 -14.09 11.36 -1.80
CA GLU A 69 -12.67 11.61 -2.03
C GLU A 69 -11.84 10.90 -0.98
N LEU A 70 -10.88 10.12 -1.46
CA LEU A 70 -10.07 9.27 -0.62
C LEU A 70 -8.60 9.68 -0.69
N THR A 71 -7.92 9.45 0.41
CA THR A 71 -6.46 9.53 0.51
C THR A 71 -5.93 8.17 0.94
N VAL A 72 -4.94 7.65 0.24
CA VAL A 72 -4.27 6.40 0.61
C VAL A 72 -2.89 6.72 1.12
N VAL A 73 -2.53 6.15 2.26
CA VAL A 73 -1.23 6.34 2.90
C VAL A 73 -0.58 4.99 3.20
N THR A 74 0.74 4.94 3.10
CA THR A 74 1.54 3.71 3.29
C THR A 74 2.75 3.99 4.17
N ARG A 75 3.04 3.07 5.09
CA ARG A 75 4.31 3.06 5.82
C ARG A 75 4.81 1.63 5.96
N MET A 76 6.13 1.48 6.13
CA MET A 76 6.68 0.20 6.51
C MET A 76 6.39 -0.04 7.99
N ASP A 77 5.78 -1.18 8.30
CA ASP A 77 5.42 -1.54 9.67
C ASP A 77 6.50 -2.41 10.30
N LYS A 78 6.98 -3.41 9.57
CA LYS A 78 7.96 -4.35 10.08
C LYS A 78 8.87 -4.84 8.96
N ILE A 79 10.17 -4.89 9.23
CA ILE A 79 11.15 -5.49 8.33
C ILE A 79 11.77 -6.68 9.08
N GLY A 80 11.41 -7.88 8.66
CA GLY A 80 11.94 -9.12 9.24
C GLY A 80 13.19 -9.61 8.51
N SER A 81 13.59 -10.85 8.73
CA SER A 81 14.75 -11.43 8.07
C SER A 81 14.47 -11.84 6.63
N LYS A 82 13.26 -12.30 6.32
CA LYS A 82 12.87 -12.78 4.98
C LYS A 82 11.62 -12.13 4.43
N SER A 83 10.94 -11.33 5.21
CA SER A 83 9.71 -10.66 4.80
C SER A 83 9.66 -9.25 5.37
N ALA A 84 8.84 -8.42 4.74
CA ALA A 84 8.54 -7.07 5.22
C ALA A 84 7.03 -6.85 5.16
N VAL A 85 6.51 -6.09 6.10
CA VAL A 85 5.08 -5.79 6.18
C VAL A 85 4.91 -4.29 6.10
N CYS A 86 4.06 -3.84 5.19
CA CYS A 86 3.62 -2.45 5.18
C CYS A 86 2.21 -2.33 5.76
N TYR A 87 1.94 -1.20 6.38
CA TYR A 87 0.62 -0.82 6.86
C TYR A 87 0.09 0.31 5.99
N GLN A 88 -1.17 0.21 5.60
CA GLN A 88 -1.82 1.19 4.74
C GLN A 88 -3.18 1.57 5.30
N GLN A 89 -3.58 2.82 5.09
CA GLN A 89 -4.93 3.30 5.38
C GLN A 89 -5.55 3.90 4.13
N ILE A 90 -6.86 3.73 3.99
CA ILE A 90 -7.68 4.53 3.09
C ILE A 90 -8.52 5.45 3.95
N ILE A 91 -8.39 6.75 3.71
CA ILE A 91 -9.01 7.80 4.50
C ILE A 91 -10.00 8.55 3.61
N ARG A 92 -11.24 8.68 4.07
CA ARG A 92 -12.23 9.51 3.40
C ARG A 92 -12.12 10.93 3.94
N ASN A 93 -12.02 11.88 3.03
CA ASN A 93 -11.96 13.30 3.35
C ASN A 93 -13.31 13.93 3.03
N ASN A 94 -13.91 14.61 3.99
CA ASN A 94 -15.15 15.36 3.78
C ASN A 94 -15.16 16.65 4.59
N ALA A 95 -16.19 17.44 4.43
CA ALA A 95 -16.30 18.75 5.11
C ALA A 95 -16.34 18.63 6.63
N GLY A 96 -16.76 17.50 7.16
CA GLY A 96 -16.83 17.24 8.61
C GLY A 96 -15.55 16.68 9.21
N GLY A 97 -14.50 16.46 8.39
CA GLY A 97 -13.24 15.89 8.83
C GLY A 97 -12.82 14.68 8.00
N SER A 98 -11.93 13.88 8.57
CA SER A 98 -11.37 12.70 7.90
C SER A 98 -11.58 11.46 8.76
N GLU A 99 -11.85 10.32 8.11
CA GLU A 99 -12.05 9.05 8.80
C GLU A 99 -11.41 7.91 8.03
N VAL A 100 -10.92 6.91 8.76
CA VAL A 100 -10.38 5.68 8.15
C VAL A 100 -11.56 4.82 7.72
N VAL A 101 -11.63 4.51 6.43
CA VAL A 101 -12.69 3.64 5.88
C VAL A 101 -12.20 2.22 5.65
N SER A 102 -10.88 2.03 5.57
CA SER A 102 -10.23 0.73 5.42
C SER A 102 -8.80 0.83 5.91
N ASP A 103 -8.27 -0.27 6.42
CA ASP A 103 -6.84 -0.41 6.63
C ASP A 103 -6.36 -1.78 6.15
N ALA A 104 -5.06 -1.93 5.98
CA ALA A 104 -4.49 -3.16 5.46
C ALA A 104 -3.06 -3.37 5.95
N TYR A 105 -2.72 -4.65 6.11
CA TYR A 105 -1.34 -5.10 6.25
C TYR A 105 -0.99 -5.93 5.03
N VAL A 106 0.10 -5.59 4.36
CA VAL A 106 0.57 -6.31 3.17
C VAL A 106 1.96 -6.85 3.45
N THR A 107 2.09 -8.16 3.34
CA THR A 107 3.35 -8.85 3.56
C THR A 107 4.03 -9.15 2.23
N PHE A 108 5.29 -8.79 2.13
CA PHE A 108 6.12 -9.00 0.93
C PHE A 108 7.28 -9.91 1.24
N VAL A 109 7.65 -10.71 0.24
CA VAL A 109 8.93 -11.42 0.18
C VAL A 109 9.69 -10.93 -1.05
N PHE A 110 10.99 -11.19 -1.07
CA PHE A 110 11.87 -10.81 -2.17
C PHE A 110 12.41 -12.07 -2.82
N ILE A 111 12.35 -12.12 -4.15
CA ILE A 111 12.72 -13.29 -4.93
C ILE A 111 13.88 -12.90 -5.83
N ASP A 112 14.95 -13.72 -5.80
CA ASP A 112 16.03 -13.62 -6.75
C ASP A 112 15.56 -14.23 -8.07
N ASN A 113 15.50 -13.42 -9.13
CA ASN A 113 15.01 -13.85 -10.44
C ASN A 113 15.97 -14.78 -11.18
N ILE A 114 17.22 -14.90 -10.73
CA ILE A 114 18.20 -15.82 -11.29
C ILE A 114 17.97 -17.23 -10.72
N THR A 115 17.88 -17.33 -9.40
CA THR A 115 17.69 -18.62 -8.71
C THR A 115 16.21 -19.00 -8.56
N ASN A 116 15.31 -18.02 -8.74
CA ASN A 116 13.87 -18.14 -8.54
C ASN A 116 13.49 -18.55 -7.11
N LYS A 117 14.28 -18.12 -6.14
CA LYS A 117 14.08 -18.42 -4.71
C LYS A 117 13.95 -17.14 -3.89
N ALA A 118 13.18 -17.23 -2.82
CA ALA A 118 13.10 -16.17 -1.82
C ALA A 118 14.47 -15.97 -1.17
N ILE A 119 14.80 -14.71 -0.88
CA ILE A 119 16.07 -14.33 -0.28
C ILE A 119 15.90 -13.74 1.10
N VAL A 120 16.98 -13.75 1.86
CA VAL A 120 17.10 -13.01 3.12
C VAL A 120 17.21 -11.51 2.78
N ILE A 121 16.56 -10.67 3.57
CA ILE A 121 16.68 -9.21 3.45
C ILE A 121 18.04 -8.80 4.00
N ASP A 122 18.95 -8.44 3.09
CA ASP A 122 20.29 -7.97 3.46
C ASP A 122 20.28 -6.50 3.93
N ASP A 123 21.43 -5.99 4.30
CA ASP A 123 21.55 -4.64 4.83
C ASP A 123 21.17 -3.57 3.79
N GLU A 124 21.54 -3.76 2.53
CA GLU A 124 21.23 -2.80 1.47
C GLU A 124 19.72 -2.72 1.21
N LEU A 125 19.08 -3.88 1.08
CA LEU A 125 17.64 -3.94 0.89
C LEU A 125 16.90 -3.37 2.11
N ARG A 126 17.37 -3.70 3.31
CA ARG A 126 16.81 -3.19 4.56
C ARG A 126 16.88 -1.66 4.64
N GLU A 127 17.99 -1.07 4.26
CA GLU A 127 18.13 0.39 4.23
C GLU A 127 17.15 1.03 3.26
N LYS A 128 16.99 0.43 2.08
CA LYS A 128 16.03 0.94 1.09
C LYS A 128 14.60 0.84 1.59
N LEU A 129 14.25 -0.27 2.22
CA LEU A 129 12.91 -0.45 2.79
C LEU A 129 12.65 0.51 3.97
N ALA A 130 13.67 0.79 4.77
CA ALA A 130 13.55 1.70 5.91
C ALA A 130 13.27 3.15 5.49
N LEU A 131 13.63 3.52 4.26
CA LEU A 131 13.31 4.84 3.70
C LEU A 131 11.83 5.00 3.36
N PHE A 132 11.10 3.92 3.32
CA PHE A 132 9.69 3.92 3.03
C PHE A 132 8.87 4.30 4.27
N LYS A 133 9.01 5.52 4.71
CA LYS A 133 8.14 6.10 5.72
C LYS A 133 7.35 7.22 5.06
N SER A 134 6.05 7.01 4.88
CA SER A 134 5.16 8.14 4.72
C SER A 134 5.25 8.96 6.00
N GLY A 135 5.08 10.26 5.91
CA GLY A 135 5.04 11.10 7.09
C GLY A 135 4.03 10.55 8.09
N THR A 136 4.41 10.47 9.36
CA THR A 136 3.53 9.99 10.43
C THR A 136 2.27 10.82 10.56
N ASP A 137 2.30 12.06 10.07
CA ASP A 137 1.19 13.02 10.15
C ASP A 137 0.03 12.68 9.22
N ASP A 138 0.27 11.85 8.19
CA ASP A 138 -0.75 11.47 7.21
C ASP A 138 -1.68 10.36 7.72
N PHE A 139 -1.28 9.62 8.75
CA PHE A 139 -2.06 8.53 9.31
C PHE A 139 -3.01 9.00 10.39
N ILE A 140 -4.22 8.44 10.39
CA ILE A 140 -5.17 8.67 11.45
C ILE A 140 -4.91 7.64 12.56
N GLN A 141 -4.77 8.13 13.78
CA GLN A 141 -4.63 7.29 14.97
C GLN A 141 -5.99 6.67 15.33
N ASN A 142 -6.00 5.38 15.57
CA ASN A 142 -7.19 4.66 16.03
C ASN A 142 -7.16 4.51 17.55
#